data_6e5215aed12fd405f58adb9dc1bd1146
#
_entry.id   6e5215aed12fd405f58adb9dc1bd1146
#
_cell.length_a   1.000
_cell.length_b   1.000
_cell.length_c   1.000
_cell.angle_alpha   90.00
_cell.angle_beta   90.00
_cell.angle_gamma   90.00
#
_symmetry.space_group_name_H-M   'P 1'
#
loop_
_entity.id
_entity.type
_entity.pdbx_description
1 polymer ?
#
loop_
_entity_poly.entity_id
_entity_poly.type
_entity_poly.pdbx_seq_one_letter_code
_entity_poly.pdbx_strand_id
1 'polypeptide(L)'
;MTKQLYRWEGIERPYSTNDVKKLSGSVHIEHTLAQKGASKLWDKLHSKKYVSALGALTGNQAMQQAKARLDAIYLSGWQVAGDANDSLQMYPDQSLYAVGSVPTIVKRINNTFQRADQKIGRAHV
;
A
#
# COMPACT_ATOMS: atom_id res chain seq x y z
N MET A 1 -1.30 22.98 7.89
CA MET A 1 -2.68 22.47 8.06
C MET A 1 -3.61 22.68 6.85
N THR A 2 -3.21 23.35 5.81
CA THR A 2 -4.09 23.80 4.69
C THR A 2 -4.18 22.79 3.51
N LYS A 3 -3.31 21.78 3.42
CA LYS A 3 -3.28 20.86 2.25
C LYS A 3 -4.30 19.70 2.33
N GLN A 4 -4.88 19.42 3.47
CA GLN A 4 -5.87 18.33 3.61
C GLN A 4 -7.27 18.71 3.12
N LEU A 5 -7.60 19.99 3.08
CA LEU A 5 -8.92 20.48 2.65
C LEU A 5 -9.20 20.22 1.16
N TYR A 6 -8.20 20.38 0.29
CA TYR A 6 -8.36 20.20 -1.16
C TYR A 6 -8.72 18.77 -1.60
N ARG A 7 -8.32 17.76 -0.83
CA ARG A 7 -8.61 16.37 -1.19
C ARG A 7 -10.10 16.03 -1.18
N TRP A 8 -10.86 16.71 -0.34
CA TRP A 8 -12.27 16.43 -0.09
C TRP A 8 -13.19 17.55 -0.57
N GLU A 9 -12.65 18.51 -1.32
CA GLU A 9 -13.41 19.61 -1.87
C GLU A 9 -14.50 19.09 -2.81
N GLY A 10 -15.73 19.60 -2.62
CA GLY A 10 -16.91 19.17 -3.40
C GLY A 10 -17.52 17.84 -2.97
N ILE A 11 -17.00 17.18 -1.93
CA ILE A 11 -17.58 15.96 -1.38
C ILE A 11 -18.43 16.30 -0.16
N GLU A 12 -19.74 16.13 -0.31
CA GLU A 12 -20.69 16.26 0.80
C GLU A 12 -21.00 14.87 1.39
N ARG A 13 -20.97 14.80 2.72
CA ARG A 13 -21.32 13.59 3.46
C ARG A 13 -22.68 13.75 4.09
N PRO A 14 -23.69 12.94 3.74
CA PRO A 14 -25.05 13.05 4.31
C PRO A 14 -25.16 12.51 5.74
N TYR A 15 -24.05 12.11 6.36
CA TYR A 15 -23.99 11.56 7.72
C TYR A 15 -22.98 12.32 8.59
N SER A 16 -23.27 12.35 9.89
CA SER A 16 -22.43 13.02 10.89
C SER A 16 -21.35 12.09 11.47
N THR A 17 -20.35 12.69 12.14
CA THR A 17 -19.37 11.92 12.91
C THR A 17 -20.01 11.08 14.02
N ASN A 18 -21.14 11.54 14.58
CA ASN A 18 -21.88 10.76 15.58
C ASN A 18 -22.55 9.53 14.98
N ASP A 19 -23.05 9.61 13.76
CA ASP A 19 -23.61 8.44 13.07
C ASP A 19 -22.52 7.39 12.81
N VAL A 20 -21.32 7.82 12.40
CA VAL A 20 -20.17 6.92 12.25
C VAL A 20 -19.81 6.27 13.60
N LYS A 21 -19.75 7.03 14.70
CA LYS A 21 -19.45 6.49 16.03
C LYS A 21 -20.47 5.46 16.50
N LYS A 22 -21.77 5.70 16.27
CA LYS A 22 -22.85 4.76 16.64
C LYS A 22 -22.74 3.42 15.93
N LEU A 23 -22.26 3.43 14.68
CA LEU A 23 -22.13 2.24 13.84
C LEU A 23 -20.73 1.57 13.94
N SER A 24 -19.77 2.24 14.57
CA SER A 24 -18.43 1.71 14.78
C SER A 24 -18.43 0.62 15.85
N GLY A 25 -17.60 -0.42 15.64
CA GLY A 25 -17.35 -1.42 16.68
C GLY A 25 -16.57 -0.83 17.86
N SER A 26 -16.59 -1.54 18.99
CA SER A 26 -15.85 -1.17 20.19
C SER A 26 -14.33 -1.36 20.10
N VAL A 27 -13.87 -2.18 19.14
CA VAL A 27 -12.45 -2.45 18.91
C VAL A 27 -11.95 -1.52 17.81
N HIS A 28 -10.93 -0.71 18.12
CA HIS A 28 -10.26 0.13 17.15
C HIS A 28 -9.11 -0.64 16.49
N ILE A 29 -9.25 -0.87 15.19
CA ILE A 29 -8.23 -1.56 14.39
C ILE A 29 -7.34 -0.52 13.72
N GLU A 30 -6.02 -0.61 13.96
CA GLU A 30 -5.02 0.25 13.35
C GLU A 30 -4.17 -0.50 12.34
N HIS A 31 -3.99 0.10 11.17
CA HIS A 31 -3.12 -0.40 10.11
C HIS A 31 -1.89 0.53 9.99
N THR A 32 -1.00 0.45 10.97
CA THR A 32 0.12 1.40 11.14
C THR A 32 1.00 1.52 9.90
N LEU A 33 1.37 0.41 9.26
CA LEU A 33 2.20 0.46 8.05
C LEU A 33 1.46 1.10 6.88
N ALA A 34 0.19 0.77 6.68
CA ALA A 34 -0.63 1.37 5.63
C ALA A 34 -0.79 2.89 5.83
N GLN A 35 -1.05 3.31 7.06
CA GLN A 35 -1.18 4.72 7.39
C GLN A 35 0.12 5.50 7.15
N LYS A 36 1.24 4.98 7.65
CA LYS A 36 2.56 5.61 7.45
C LYS A 36 2.96 5.67 5.97
N GLY A 37 2.75 4.58 5.23
CA GLY A 37 3.04 4.51 3.80
C GLY A 37 2.19 5.49 2.99
N ALA A 38 0.89 5.54 3.25
CA ALA A 38 -0.03 6.45 2.58
C ALA A 38 0.33 7.93 2.84
N SER A 39 0.63 8.28 4.09
CA SER A 39 1.05 9.65 4.45
C SER A 39 2.36 10.04 3.75
N LYS A 40 3.37 9.17 3.78
CA LYS A 40 4.64 9.43 3.10
C LYS A 40 4.49 9.60 1.59
N LEU A 41 3.68 8.74 0.96
CA LEU A 41 3.45 8.85 -0.49
C LEU A 41 2.70 10.13 -0.83
N TRP A 42 1.69 10.50 -0.05
CA TRP A 42 0.95 11.74 -0.19
C TRP A 42 1.87 12.96 -0.11
N ASP A 43 2.73 13.01 0.90
CA ASP A 43 3.70 14.11 1.07
C ASP A 43 4.68 14.20 -0.11
N LYS A 44 5.18 13.07 -0.59
CA LYS A 44 6.08 13.03 -1.76
C LYS A 44 5.40 13.52 -3.03
N LEU A 45 4.16 13.12 -3.29
CA LEU A 45 3.38 13.56 -4.45
C LEU A 45 3.11 15.07 -4.45
N HIS A 46 3.11 15.72 -3.27
CA HIS A 46 2.86 17.17 -3.16
C HIS A 46 4.13 18.01 -2.98
N SER A 47 5.26 17.39 -2.65
CA SER A 47 6.50 18.11 -2.38
C SER A 47 7.56 17.92 -3.46
N LYS A 48 7.54 16.80 -4.19
CA LYS A 48 8.51 16.46 -5.22
C LYS A 48 7.98 16.80 -6.63
N LYS A 49 8.91 17.08 -7.53
CA LYS A 49 8.60 17.25 -8.96
C LYS A 49 8.10 15.95 -9.59
N TYR A 50 8.62 14.81 -9.15
CA TYR A 50 8.20 13.48 -9.56
C TYR A 50 8.46 12.49 -8.43
N VAL A 51 7.76 11.36 -8.45
CA VAL A 51 7.95 10.23 -7.55
C VAL A 51 8.44 9.06 -8.38
N SER A 52 9.62 8.53 -8.03
CA SER A 52 10.20 7.37 -8.72
C SER A 52 9.60 6.08 -8.17
N ALA A 53 9.09 5.22 -9.06
CA ALA A 53 8.54 3.93 -8.70
C ALA A 53 8.80 2.90 -9.80
N LEU A 54 9.01 1.64 -9.41
CA LEU A 54 9.07 0.50 -10.32
C LEU A 54 8.19 -0.63 -9.80
N GLY A 55 7.80 -1.53 -10.71
CA GLY A 55 7.03 -2.71 -10.38
C GLY A 55 7.82 -3.72 -9.54
N ALA A 56 7.17 -4.35 -8.57
CA ALA A 56 7.70 -5.50 -7.85
C ALA A 56 6.59 -6.45 -7.43
N LEU A 57 6.81 -7.76 -7.55
CA LEU A 57 5.93 -8.82 -7.07
C LEU A 57 6.52 -9.61 -5.90
N THR A 58 7.79 -9.42 -5.60
CA THR A 58 8.48 -10.16 -4.53
C THR A 58 9.09 -9.21 -3.52
N GLY A 59 9.23 -9.67 -2.28
CA GLY A 59 9.90 -8.90 -1.23
C GLY A 59 11.35 -8.55 -1.57
N ASN A 60 12.07 -9.46 -2.25
CA ASN A 60 13.46 -9.17 -2.64
C ASN A 60 13.55 -8.07 -3.70
N GLN A 61 12.69 -8.08 -4.73
CA GLN A 61 12.64 -7.00 -5.72
C GLN A 61 12.34 -5.66 -5.04
N ALA A 62 11.32 -5.61 -4.18
CA ALA A 62 10.95 -4.42 -3.45
C ALA A 62 12.10 -3.91 -2.56
N MET A 63 12.81 -4.82 -1.85
CA MET A 63 13.95 -4.47 -1.03
C MET A 63 15.11 -3.89 -1.85
N GLN A 64 15.41 -4.45 -3.02
CA GLN A 64 16.44 -3.91 -3.91
C GLN A 64 16.06 -2.52 -4.43
N GLN A 65 14.80 -2.30 -4.75
CA GLN A 65 14.30 -0.97 -5.16
C GLN A 65 14.43 0.05 -4.02
N ALA A 66 14.10 -0.35 -2.78
CA ALA A 66 14.28 0.51 -1.61
C ALA A 66 15.76 0.86 -1.38
N LYS A 67 16.68 -0.11 -1.52
CA LYS A 67 18.12 0.13 -1.45
C LYS A 67 18.62 1.07 -2.56
N ALA A 68 18.03 0.97 -3.75
CA ALA A 68 18.27 1.89 -4.87
C ALA A 68 17.60 3.27 -4.68
N ARG A 69 16.98 3.51 -3.52
CA ARG A 69 16.34 4.78 -3.13
C ARG A 69 15.15 5.19 -4.01
N LEU A 70 14.41 4.23 -4.57
CA LEU A 70 13.13 4.54 -5.16
C LEU A 70 12.15 5.02 -4.08
N ASP A 71 11.25 5.92 -4.49
CA ASP A 71 10.30 6.55 -3.58
C ASP A 71 9.12 5.67 -3.22
N ALA A 72 8.70 4.80 -4.14
CA ALA A 72 7.55 3.94 -4.00
C ALA A 72 7.72 2.63 -4.77
N ILE A 73 6.95 1.64 -4.39
CA ILE A 73 6.81 0.37 -5.10
C ILE A 73 5.47 0.38 -5.82
N TYR A 74 5.48 0.08 -7.11
CA TYR A 74 4.27 -0.14 -7.88
C TYR A 74 3.90 -1.62 -7.88
N LEU A 75 2.77 -1.96 -7.31
CA LEU A 75 2.22 -3.31 -7.36
C LEU A 75 1.07 -3.35 -8.36
N SER A 76 1.36 -3.88 -9.56
CA SER A 76 0.37 -4.02 -10.61
C SER A 76 -0.62 -5.16 -10.31
N GLY A 77 -1.90 -4.84 -10.22
CA GLY A 77 -2.94 -5.86 -10.08
C GLY A 77 -2.99 -6.81 -11.27
N TRP A 78 -2.75 -6.31 -12.47
CA TRP A 78 -2.68 -7.14 -13.69
C TRP A 78 -1.53 -8.14 -13.64
N GLN A 79 -0.36 -7.70 -13.23
CA GLN A 79 0.78 -8.59 -13.09
C GLN A 79 0.55 -9.64 -11.99
N VAL A 80 -0.07 -9.26 -10.88
CA VAL A 80 -0.46 -10.22 -9.84
C VAL A 80 -1.47 -11.23 -10.38
N ALA A 81 -2.45 -10.79 -11.15
CA ALA A 81 -3.44 -11.68 -11.77
C ALA A 81 -2.79 -12.68 -12.73
N GLY A 82 -1.80 -12.26 -13.52
CA GLY A 82 -1.09 -13.14 -14.44
C GLY A 82 -0.09 -14.07 -13.75
N ASP A 83 0.75 -13.52 -12.87
CA ASP A 83 1.96 -14.19 -12.39
C ASP A 83 1.86 -14.69 -10.93
N ALA A 84 0.93 -14.20 -10.14
CA ALA A 84 0.89 -14.45 -8.69
C ALA A 84 -0.55 -14.49 -8.12
N ASN A 85 -1.52 -15.01 -8.88
CA ASN A 85 -2.89 -15.13 -8.43
C ASN A 85 -3.11 -16.36 -7.55
N ASP A 86 -4.17 -16.33 -6.74
CA ASP A 86 -4.56 -17.42 -5.85
C ASP A 86 -5.69 -18.28 -6.45
N SER A 87 -6.04 -18.09 -7.73
CA SER A 87 -7.14 -18.81 -8.40
C SER A 87 -6.72 -20.15 -9.00
N LEU A 88 -5.44 -20.48 -9.00
CA LEU A 88 -4.86 -21.69 -9.61
C LEU A 88 -5.08 -21.78 -11.14
N GLN A 89 -5.33 -20.67 -11.79
CA GLN A 89 -5.54 -20.61 -13.24
C GLN A 89 -4.34 -19.96 -13.92
N MET A 90 -3.92 -20.57 -15.02
CA MET A 90 -2.74 -20.15 -15.78
C MET A 90 -2.98 -18.85 -16.55
N TYR A 91 -4.21 -18.66 -17.05
CA TYR A 91 -4.65 -17.46 -17.78
C TYR A 91 -5.97 -16.96 -17.19
N PRO A 92 -5.96 -16.41 -15.97
CA PRO A 92 -7.17 -15.90 -15.37
C PRO A 92 -7.70 -14.68 -16.14
N ASP A 93 -8.99 -14.51 -16.14
CA ASP A 93 -9.57 -13.23 -16.47
C ASP A 93 -9.07 -12.22 -15.44
N GLN A 94 -8.28 -11.26 -15.90
CA GLN A 94 -7.61 -10.29 -15.04
C GLN A 94 -8.58 -9.35 -14.32
N SER A 95 -9.83 -9.30 -14.74
CA SER A 95 -10.91 -8.59 -14.04
C SER A 95 -11.57 -9.42 -12.92
N LEU A 96 -11.38 -10.74 -12.94
CA LEU A 96 -12.06 -11.70 -12.05
C LEU A 96 -11.11 -12.51 -11.15
N TYR A 97 -9.85 -12.09 -10.98
CA TYR A 97 -8.93 -12.80 -10.10
C TYR A 97 -9.33 -12.68 -8.62
N ALA A 98 -8.88 -13.63 -7.81
CA ALA A 98 -9.22 -13.69 -6.39
C ALA A 98 -8.86 -12.39 -5.65
N VAL A 99 -9.82 -11.85 -4.91
CA VAL A 99 -9.70 -10.55 -4.21
C VAL A 99 -8.54 -10.50 -3.21
N GLY A 100 -8.13 -11.65 -2.67
CA GLY A 100 -7.00 -11.79 -1.74
C GLY A 100 -5.61 -11.71 -2.39
N SER A 101 -5.50 -11.83 -3.73
CA SER A 101 -4.21 -11.96 -4.41
C SER A 101 -3.30 -10.75 -4.18
N VAL A 102 -3.77 -9.54 -4.43
CA VAL A 102 -2.98 -8.31 -4.19
C VAL A 102 -2.65 -8.10 -2.72
N PRO A 103 -3.61 -8.16 -1.77
CA PRO A 103 -3.31 -8.04 -0.34
C PRO A 103 -2.28 -9.04 0.16
N THR A 104 -2.29 -10.28 -0.35
CA THR A 104 -1.30 -11.32 -0.01
C THR A 104 0.11 -10.90 -0.42
N ILE A 105 0.31 -10.40 -1.63
CA ILE A 105 1.61 -9.93 -2.11
C ILE A 105 2.08 -8.71 -1.31
N VAL A 106 1.20 -7.75 -1.04
CA VAL A 106 1.52 -6.58 -0.18
C VAL A 106 2.02 -7.05 1.19
N LYS A 107 1.34 -8.01 1.80
CA LYS A 107 1.75 -8.58 3.09
C LYS A 107 3.14 -9.24 3.01
N ARG A 108 3.42 -10.01 1.97
CA ARG A 108 4.74 -10.64 1.75
C ARG A 108 5.85 -9.61 1.62
N ILE A 109 5.63 -8.56 0.84
CA ILE A 109 6.58 -7.45 0.68
C ILE A 109 6.83 -6.75 2.03
N ASN A 110 5.77 -6.42 2.76
CA ASN A 110 5.88 -5.79 4.08
C ASN A 110 6.63 -6.69 5.08
N ASN A 111 6.37 -8.00 5.09
CA ASN A 111 7.10 -8.94 5.93
C ASN A 111 8.60 -8.96 5.60
N THR A 112 8.97 -8.85 4.33
CA THR A 112 10.38 -8.78 3.91
C THR A 112 11.03 -7.50 4.40
N PHE A 113 10.38 -6.36 4.29
CA PHE A 113 10.88 -5.10 4.83
C PHE A 113 11.04 -5.14 6.35
N GLN A 114 10.04 -5.65 7.07
CA GLN A 114 10.12 -5.80 8.53
C GLN A 114 11.26 -6.73 8.94
N ARG A 115 11.46 -7.83 8.22
CA ARG A 115 12.56 -8.74 8.50
C ARG A 115 13.92 -8.13 8.20
N ALA A 116 14.04 -7.36 7.13
CA ALA A 116 15.25 -6.64 6.79
C ALA A 116 15.62 -5.59 7.87
N ASP A 117 14.61 -4.89 8.38
CA ASP A 117 14.79 -3.92 9.47
C ASP A 117 15.24 -4.60 10.78
N GLN A 118 14.68 -5.76 11.11
CA GLN A 118 15.01 -6.51 12.32
C GLN A 118 16.40 -7.15 12.30
N LYS A 119 16.89 -7.58 11.13
CA LYS A 119 18.05 -8.47 11.03
C LYS A 119 19.33 -7.86 11.54
N ILE A 120 19.55 -6.58 11.31
CA ILE A 120 20.84 -5.92 11.57
C ILE A 120 20.64 -4.55 12.23
N GLY A 121 19.44 -4.30 12.74
CA GLY A 121 19.08 -2.96 13.15
C GLY A 121 19.07 -1.99 11.95
N ARG A 122 19.02 -0.73 12.22
CA ARG A 122 18.89 0.32 11.19
C ARG A 122 20.13 0.55 10.34
N ALA A 123 21.21 -0.16 10.59
CA ALA A 123 22.49 0.06 9.88
C ALA A 123 22.44 -0.33 8.39
N HIS A 124 21.35 -0.97 7.94
CA HIS A 124 21.26 -1.55 6.59
C HIS A 124 19.96 -1.21 5.86
N VAL A 125 19.19 -0.29 6.36
CA VAL A 125 17.99 0.22 5.71
C VAL A 125 18.21 1.64 5.19
#